data_e3372fc616e8fe78c52e84427d4e94bd
#
_entry.id   e3372fc616e8fe78c52e84427d4e94bd
#
_cell.length_a   1.000
_cell.length_b   1.000
_cell.length_c   1.000
_cell.angle_alpha   90.00
_cell.angle_beta   90.00
_cell.angle_gamma   90.00
#
_symmetry.space_group_name_H-M   'P 1'
#
loop_
_entity.id
_entity.type
_entity.pdbx_description
1 polymer ?
#
loop_
_entity_poly.entity_id
_entity_poly.type
_entity_poly.pdbx_seq_one_letter_code
_entity_poly.pdbx_strand_id
1 'polypeptide(L)'
;IWSNVFIVLIGHFFTASIISVPAAIVYANSMLPSDLKTEDESEIEQSKLYRGTMDALTSGTQDGLQITLNIAALLLVLITIVNLVNTGLEALLPQVSGESITLERIAGWIFAPIAWCMGIPSSEIQLAGSLLGVKFILNEFVAYINLSSIDPSALSEKSRVIMLYALCGFANL
;
A
#
# COMPACT_ATOMS: atom_id res chain seq x y z
N ILE A 1 13.72 -23.75 2.11
CA ILE A 1 14.18 -22.35 2.36
C ILE A 1 13.05 -21.37 2.06
N TRP A 2 12.35 -21.46 0.92
CA TRP A 2 11.27 -20.56 0.54
C TRP A 2 10.04 -20.61 1.45
N SER A 3 9.69 -21.75 2.00
CA SER A 3 8.54 -21.91 2.91
C SER A 3 8.70 -21.12 4.20
N ASN A 4 9.88 -21.07 4.79
CA ASN A 4 10.11 -20.33 6.04
C ASN A 4 10.11 -18.82 5.81
N VAL A 5 10.63 -18.35 4.68
CA VAL A 5 10.59 -16.93 4.29
C VAL A 5 9.14 -16.49 4.07
N PHE A 6 8.31 -17.33 3.46
CA PHE A 6 6.90 -17.02 3.22
C PHE A 6 6.09 -16.93 4.53
N ILE A 7 6.34 -17.81 5.49
CA ILE A 7 5.68 -17.80 6.81
C ILE A 7 6.07 -16.55 7.59
N VAL A 8 7.34 -16.17 7.58
CA VAL A 8 7.83 -14.95 8.24
C VAL A 8 7.21 -13.71 7.60
N LEU A 9 7.16 -13.64 6.28
CA LEU A 9 6.51 -12.55 5.53
C LEU A 9 5.02 -12.42 5.87
N ILE A 10 4.29 -13.53 5.94
CA ILE A 10 2.88 -13.54 6.33
C ILE A 10 2.70 -13.04 7.76
N GLY A 11 3.56 -13.47 8.70
CA GLY A 11 3.54 -13.02 10.08
C GLY A 11 3.73 -11.51 10.20
N HIS A 12 4.69 -10.94 9.49
CA HIS A 12 4.92 -9.50 9.44
C HIS A 12 3.74 -8.75 8.82
N PHE A 13 3.13 -9.29 7.77
CA PHE A 13 1.97 -8.70 7.12
C PHE A 13 0.76 -8.62 8.06
N PHE A 14 0.43 -9.70 8.77
CA PHE A 14 -0.63 -9.69 9.78
C PHE A 14 -0.33 -8.72 10.91
N THR A 15 0.89 -8.71 11.42
CA THR A 15 1.30 -7.80 12.50
C THR A 15 1.15 -6.34 12.06
N ALA A 16 1.61 -6.00 10.86
CA ALA A 16 1.49 -4.66 10.31
C ALA A 16 0.03 -4.24 10.12
N SER A 17 -0.82 -5.14 9.62
CA SER A 17 -2.27 -4.88 9.44
C SER A 17 -2.98 -4.61 10.77
N ILE A 18 -2.66 -5.38 11.82
CA ILE A 18 -3.26 -5.19 13.15
C ILE A 18 -2.79 -3.88 13.77
N ILE A 19 -1.52 -3.51 13.64
CA ILE A 19 -0.96 -2.29 14.23
C ILE A 19 -1.43 -1.04 13.46
N SER A 20 -1.68 -1.13 12.17
CA SER A 20 -2.07 0.03 11.34
C SER A 20 -3.42 0.62 11.74
N VAL A 21 -4.36 -0.20 12.21
CA VAL A 21 -5.72 0.26 12.60
C VAL A 21 -5.68 1.21 13.80
N PRO A 22 -5.13 0.83 14.98
CA PRO A 22 -5.05 1.76 16.10
C PRO A 22 -4.14 2.96 15.81
N ALA A 23 -3.08 2.78 15.01
CA ALA A 23 -2.23 3.88 14.60
C ALA A 23 -3.02 4.93 13.79
N ALA A 24 -3.84 4.50 12.83
CA ALA A 24 -4.69 5.37 12.04
C ALA A 24 -5.67 6.17 12.92
N ILE A 25 -6.28 5.52 13.91
CA ILE A 25 -7.18 6.18 14.86
C ILE A 25 -6.44 7.26 15.68
N VAL A 26 -5.23 6.93 16.18
CA VAL A 26 -4.41 7.89 16.94
C VAL A 26 -4.04 9.09 16.08
N TYR A 27 -3.60 8.86 14.83
CA TYR A 27 -3.27 9.95 13.90
C TYR A 27 -4.51 10.79 13.56
N ALA A 28 -5.65 10.18 13.27
CA ALA A 28 -6.88 10.89 12.99
C ALA A 28 -7.30 11.79 14.15
N ASN A 29 -7.27 11.28 15.38
CA ASN A 29 -7.57 12.05 16.58
C ASN A 29 -6.55 13.17 16.87
N SER A 30 -5.28 12.96 16.48
CA SER A 30 -4.25 13.98 16.64
C SER A 30 -4.38 15.11 15.62
N MET A 31 -4.84 14.79 14.40
CA MET A 31 -5.03 15.78 13.33
C MET A 31 -6.35 16.54 13.47
N LEU A 32 -7.38 15.89 13.93
CA LEU A 32 -8.71 16.45 14.15
C LEU A 32 -9.22 16.01 15.54
N PRO A 33 -8.80 16.70 16.62
CA PRO A 33 -9.32 16.38 17.95
C PRO A 33 -10.83 16.62 17.96
N SER A 34 -11.62 15.58 18.12
CA SER A 34 -13.05 15.71 18.26
C SER A 34 -13.38 16.02 19.71
N ASP A 35 -13.91 17.21 19.99
CA ASP A 35 -14.61 17.54 21.25
C ASP A 35 -15.98 16.86 21.34
N LEU A 36 -16.24 15.89 20.48
CA LEU A 36 -17.46 15.10 20.55
C LEU A 36 -17.47 14.33 21.88
N LYS A 37 -18.17 14.90 22.85
CA LYS A 37 -18.72 14.12 23.93
C LYS A 37 -19.38 12.93 23.27
N THR A 38 -18.96 11.75 23.60
CA THR A 38 -19.66 10.51 23.24
C THR A 38 -21.10 10.72 23.71
N GLU A 39 -21.96 11.17 22.80
CA GLU A 39 -23.40 11.10 23.05
C GLU A 39 -23.66 9.62 23.28
N ASP A 40 -24.33 9.33 24.38
CA ASP A 40 -24.64 7.99 24.82
C ASP A 40 -24.89 7.08 23.64
N GLU A 41 -24.27 5.89 23.68
CA GLU A 41 -24.54 4.77 22.75
C GLU A 41 -26.00 4.33 22.86
N SER A 42 -26.92 5.29 22.83
CA SER A 42 -28.35 5.04 22.80
C SER A 42 -28.67 4.51 21.41
N GLU A 43 -28.73 3.18 21.36
CA GLU A 43 -29.40 2.43 20.31
C GLU A 43 -28.85 2.66 18.87
N ILE A 44 -27.61 2.21 18.64
CA ILE A 44 -27.33 1.69 17.29
C ILE A 44 -28.28 0.50 17.16
N GLU A 45 -29.47 0.78 16.60
CA GLU A 45 -30.38 -0.24 16.14
C GLU A 45 -29.56 -1.15 15.21
N GLN A 46 -29.07 -2.26 15.76
CA GLN A 46 -28.42 -3.30 14.98
C GLN A 46 -29.49 -3.87 14.07
N SER A 47 -29.80 -3.13 13.02
CA SER A 47 -30.58 -3.68 11.91
C SER A 47 -29.86 -4.96 11.53
N LYS A 48 -30.51 -6.09 11.73
CA LYS A 48 -29.96 -7.41 11.38
C LYS A 48 -29.67 -7.37 9.88
N LEU A 49 -28.43 -7.02 9.55
CA LEU A 49 -27.95 -6.97 8.17
C LEU A 49 -28.20 -8.27 7.41
N TYR A 50 -28.30 -9.39 8.15
CA TYR A 50 -28.51 -10.71 7.58
C TYR A 50 -29.59 -11.47 8.36
N ARG A 51 -30.40 -12.24 7.65
CA ARG A 51 -31.49 -13.04 8.21
C ARG A 51 -30.99 -14.32 8.91
N GLY A 52 -29.75 -14.72 8.66
CA GLY A 52 -29.11 -15.89 9.24
C GLY A 52 -27.71 -16.13 8.73
N THR A 53 -27.02 -17.14 9.29
CA THR A 53 -25.63 -17.46 8.95
C THR A 53 -25.42 -17.79 7.48
N MET A 54 -26.37 -18.52 6.85
CA MET A 54 -26.27 -18.85 5.43
C MET A 54 -26.51 -17.63 4.55
N ASP A 55 -27.40 -16.74 4.92
CA ASP A 55 -27.65 -15.47 4.23
C ASP A 55 -26.40 -14.59 4.28
N ALA A 56 -25.79 -14.46 5.47
CA ALA A 56 -24.53 -13.75 5.63
C ALA A 56 -23.38 -14.34 4.80
N LEU A 57 -23.27 -15.66 4.76
CA LEU A 57 -22.24 -16.33 3.97
C LEU A 57 -22.45 -16.10 2.45
N THR A 58 -23.68 -16.22 1.99
CA THR A 58 -24.02 -16.08 0.56
C THR A 58 -23.82 -14.63 0.11
N SER A 59 -24.36 -13.66 0.88
CA SER A 59 -24.21 -12.24 0.58
C SER A 59 -22.74 -11.81 0.65
N GLY A 60 -22.02 -12.21 1.70
CA GLY A 60 -20.60 -11.90 1.83
C GLY A 60 -19.74 -12.51 0.69
N THR A 61 -20.09 -13.67 0.20
CA THR A 61 -19.40 -14.29 -0.95
C THR A 61 -19.66 -13.50 -2.23
N GLN A 62 -20.91 -13.08 -2.48
CA GLN A 62 -21.26 -12.28 -3.65
C GLN A 62 -20.58 -10.91 -3.61
N ASP A 63 -20.66 -10.22 -2.48
CA ASP A 63 -20.01 -8.91 -2.27
C ASP A 63 -18.49 -9.02 -2.44
N GLY A 64 -17.88 -10.04 -1.84
CA GLY A 64 -16.45 -10.30 -1.97
C GLY A 64 -16.01 -10.57 -3.40
N LEU A 65 -16.78 -11.33 -4.18
CA LEU A 65 -16.50 -11.58 -5.59
C LEU A 65 -16.60 -10.28 -6.40
N GLN A 66 -17.64 -9.49 -6.17
CA GLN A 66 -17.85 -8.23 -6.88
C GLN A 66 -16.72 -7.24 -6.58
N ILE A 67 -16.33 -7.10 -5.32
CA ILE A 67 -15.20 -6.26 -4.90
C ILE A 67 -13.91 -6.73 -5.58
N THR A 68 -13.64 -8.03 -5.60
CA THR A 68 -12.45 -8.60 -6.23
C THR A 68 -12.39 -8.29 -7.72
N LEU A 69 -13.49 -8.45 -8.44
CA LEU A 69 -13.56 -8.13 -9.86
C LEU A 69 -13.38 -6.63 -10.13
N ASN A 70 -13.98 -5.78 -9.30
CA ASN A 70 -13.84 -4.33 -9.41
C ASN A 70 -12.38 -3.89 -9.18
N ILE A 71 -11.72 -4.44 -8.16
CA ILE A 71 -10.31 -4.17 -7.88
C ILE A 71 -9.43 -4.64 -9.04
N ALA A 72 -9.65 -5.84 -9.56
CA ALA A 72 -8.88 -6.36 -10.70
C ALA A 72 -9.04 -5.47 -11.94
N ALA A 73 -10.26 -5.06 -12.26
CA ALA A 73 -10.53 -4.15 -13.38
C ALA A 73 -9.86 -2.78 -13.18
N LEU A 74 -9.98 -2.20 -11.99
CA LEU A 74 -9.35 -0.92 -11.66
C LEU A 74 -7.82 -0.99 -11.78
N LEU A 75 -7.21 -2.07 -11.30
CA LEU A 75 -5.77 -2.30 -11.42
C LEU A 75 -5.31 -2.34 -12.87
N LEU A 76 -6.02 -3.06 -13.75
CA LEU A 76 -5.69 -3.11 -15.17
C LEU A 76 -5.72 -1.72 -15.80
N VAL A 77 -6.74 -0.93 -15.48
CA VAL A 77 -6.87 0.45 -15.97
C VAL A 77 -5.73 1.32 -15.45
N LEU A 78 -5.44 1.29 -14.15
CA LEU A 78 -4.38 2.11 -13.54
C LEU A 78 -2.99 1.75 -14.10
N ILE A 79 -2.66 0.46 -14.21
CA ILE A 79 -1.39 0.02 -14.80
C ILE A 79 -1.28 0.49 -16.26
N THR A 80 -2.36 0.43 -17.02
CA THR A 80 -2.38 0.88 -18.40
C THR A 80 -2.16 2.39 -18.50
N ILE A 81 -2.83 3.18 -17.64
CA ILE A 81 -2.66 4.64 -17.59
C ILE A 81 -1.21 5.00 -17.22
N VAL A 82 -0.64 4.36 -16.21
CA VAL A 82 0.75 4.61 -15.79
C VAL A 82 1.73 4.28 -16.93
N ASN A 83 1.55 3.15 -17.62
CA ASN A 83 2.38 2.78 -18.75
C ASN A 83 2.23 3.79 -19.91
N LEU A 84 1.02 4.27 -20.19
CA LEU A 84 0.79 5.29 -21.21
C LEU A 84 1.49 6.60 -20.87
N VAL A 85 1.40 7.04 -19.61
CA VAL A 85 2.11 8.25 -19.14
C VAL A 85 3.62 8.05 -19.21
N ASN A 86 4.14 6.91 -18.77
CA ASN A 86 5.58 6.60 -18.84
C ASN A 86 6.08 6.62 -20.29
N THR A 87 5.34 6.04 -21.24
CA THR A 87 5.66 6.11 -22.67
C THR A 87 5.68 7.56 -23.18
N GLY A 88 4.74 8.38 -22.73
CA GLY A 88 4.73 9.81 -23.05
C GLY A 88 5.93 10.56 -22.46
N LEU A 89 6.29 10.27 -21.22
CA LEU A 89 7.44 10.87 -20.55
C LEU A 89 8.76 10.49 -21.23
N GLU A 90 8.93 9.23 -21.63
CA GLU A 90 10.10 8.75 -22.37
C GLU A 90 10.26 9.43 -23.74
N ALA A 91 9.14 9.72 -24.42
CA ALA A 91 9.15 10.39 -25.71
C ALA A 91 9.46 11.91 -25.61
N LEU A 92 9.08 12.53 -24.49
CA LEU A 92 9.16 13.99 -24.31
C LEU A 92 10.37 14.44 -23.51
N LEU A 93 10.89 13.60 -22.60
CA LEU A 93 11.94 13.97 -21.66
C LEU A 93 13.26 13.28 -21.99
N PRO A 94 14.40 13.99 -21.83
CA PRO A 94 15.72 13.39 -21.99
C PRO A 94 15.97 12.36 -20.88
N GLN A 95 16.80 11.37 -21.20
CA GLN A 95 17.27 10.41 -20.20
C GLN A 95 18.16 11.11 -19.14
N VAL A 96 17.93 10.85 -17.89
CA VAL A 96 18.74 11.33 -16.78
C VAL A 96 19.57 10.19 -16.22
N SER A 97 20.89 10.32 -16.27
CA SER A 97 21.84 9.27 -15.85
C SER A 97 21.72 7.96 -16.64
N GLY A 98 21.30 8.02 -17.91
CA GLY A 98 21.16 6.83 -18.78
C GLY A 98 19.88 6.04 -18.56
N GLU A 99 18.95 6.54 -17.76
CA GLU A 99 17.65 5.91 -17.52
C GLU A 99 16.51 6.87 -17.85
N SER A 100 15.40 6.32 -18.34
CA SER A 100 14.17 7.08 -18.62
C SER A 100 13.56 7.65 -17.35
N ILE A 101 12.94 8.81 -17.47
CA ILE A 101 12.15 9.40 -16.39
C ILE A 101 10.76 8.76 -16.42
N THR A 102 10.43 8.02 -15.36
CA THR A 102 9.12 7.38 -15.18
C THR A 102 8.38 8.02 -14.01
N LEU A 103 7.06 7.82 -13.94
CA LEU A 103 6.24 8.27 -12.81
C LEU A 103 6.76 7.73 -11.48
N GLU A 104 7.17 6.47 -11.46
CA GLU A 104 7.70 5.81 -10.26
C GLU A 104 9.02 6.47 -9.82
N ARG A 105 9.85 6.90 -10.76
CA ARG A 105 11.10 7.59 -10.46
C ARG A 105 10.86 8.99 -9.94
N ILE A 106 9.92 9.72 -10.52
CA ILE A 106 9.49 11.04 -10.01
C ILE A 106 8.93 10.90 -8.60
N ALA A 107 8.03 9.94 -8.40
CA ALA A 107 7.51 9.63 -7.07
C ALA A 107 8.63 9.22 -6.11
N GLY A 108 9.64 8.48 -6.58
CA GLY A 108 10.83 8.14 -5.81
C GLY A 108 11.55 9.36 -5.24
N TRP A 109 11.69 10.43 -6.02
CA TRP A 109 12.29 11.67 -5.53
C TRP A 109 11.41 12.38 -4.50
N ILE A 110 10.09 12.38 -4.70
CA ILE A 110 9.13 13.00 -3.77
C ILE A 110 9.08 12.25 -2.44
N PHE A 111 9.09 10.92 -2.48
CA PHE A 111 9.02 10.06 -1.30
C PHE A 111 10.39 9.77 -0.65
N ALA A 112 11.50 10.17 -1.29
CA ALA A 112 12.85 10.00 -0.76
C ALA A 112 13.04 10.58 0.66
N PRO A 113 12.57 11.80 0.99
CA PRO A 113 12.67 12.34 2.34
C PRO A 113 11.90 11.49 3.37
N ILE A 114 10.75 10.94 2.99
CA ILE A 114 9.95 10.07 3.86
C ILE A 114 10.70 8.76 4.12
N ALA A 115 11.27 8.15 3.08
CA ALA A 115 12.08 6.95 3.21
C ALA A 115 13.30 7.18 4.12
N TRP A 116 13.93 8.35 4.02
CA TRP A 116 15.02 8.74 4.91
C TRP A 116 14.56 8.87 6.38
N CYS A 117 13.44 9.53 6.63
CA CYS A 117 12.85 9.66 7.97
C CYS A 117 12.48 8.30 8.59
N MET A 118 12.18 7.30 7.78
CA MET A 118 11.92 5.93 8.23
C MET A 118 13.20 5.17 8.62
N GLY A 119 14.38 5.76 8.41
CA GLY A 119 15.67 5.19 8.79
C GLY A 119 16.29 4.29 7.71
N ILE A 120 15.95 4.52 6.45
CA ILE A 120 16.56 3.84 5.30
C ILE A 120 17.88 4.53 4.94
N PRO A 121 18.96 3.77 4.70
CA PRO A 121 20.26 4.31 4.30
C PRO A 121 20.20 5.13 3.02
N SER A 122 21.05 6.17 2.92
CA SER A 122 21.05 7.10 1.76
C SER A 122 21.24 6.40 0.41
N SER A 123 21.99 5.30 0.39
CA SER A 123 22.20 4.50 -0.83
C SER A 123 20.93 3.79 -1.35
N GLU A 124 19.96 3.56 -0.48
CA GLU A 124 18.74 2.79 -0.77
C GLU A 124 17.49 3.68 -0.84
N ILE A 125 17.60 4.96 -0.47
CA ILE A 125 16.47 5.91 -0.36
C ILE A 125 15.69 6.02 -1.66
N GLN A 126 16.38 6.11 -2.80
CA GLN A 126 15.73 6.29 -4.09
C GLN A 126 14.86 5.08 -4.47
N LEU A 127 15.37 3.88 -4.21
CA LEU A 127 14.66 2.64 -4.46
C LEU A 127 13.46 2.49 -3.52
N ALA A 128 13.65 2.77 -2.23
CA ALA A 128 12.57 2.74 -1.25
C ALA A 128 11.50 3.81 -1.54
N GLY A 129 11.92 5.01 -1.92
CA GLY A 129 11.02 6.08 -2.34
C GLY A 129 10.19 5.71 -3.56
N SER A 130 10.79 5.05 -4.56
CA SER A 130 10.04 4.58 -5.73
C SER A 130 8.98 3.54 -5.37
N LEU A 131 9.27 2.62 -4.44
CA LEU A 131 8.28 1.65 -3.94
C LEU A 131 7.12 2.33 -3.21
N LEU A 132 7.40 3.35 -2.40
CA LEU A 132 6.35 4.17 -1.77
C LEU A 132 5.53 4.91 -2.83
N GLY A 133 6.19 5.42 -3.87
CA GLY A 133 5.54 6.05 -4.99
C GLY A 133 4.62 5.11 -5.76
N VAL A 134 5.07 3.90 -6.05
CA VAL A 134 4.24 2.85 -6.68
C VAL A 134 3.02 2.54 -5.83
N LYS A 135 3.21 2.39 -4.51
CA LYS A 135 2.09 2.18 -3.59
C LYS A 135 1.08 3.30 -3.67
N PHE A 136 1.54 4.55 -3.66
CA PHE A 136 0.68 5.74 -3.66
C PHE A 136 -0.06 5.93 -4.99
N ILE A 137 0.62 5.70 -6.13
CA ILE A 137 0.07 5.90 -7.48
C ILE A 137 -0.82 4.73 -7.90
N LEU A 138 -0.40 3.51 -7.64
CA LEU A 138 -1.10 2.29 -8.03
C LEU A 138 -1.82 1.69 -6.82
N ASN A 139 -1.14 0.85 -6.08
CA ASN A 139 -1.58 0.27 -4.81
C ASN A 139 -0.44 -0.52 -4.15
N GLU A 140 -0.73 -1.03 -2.94
CA GLU A 140 0.19 -1.86 -2.16
C GLU A 140 0.52 -3.19 -2.83
N PHE A 141 -0.41 -3.81 -3.54
CA PHE A 141 -0.21 -5.11 -4.19
C PHE A 141 0.90 -5.04 -5.25
N VAL A 142 0.85 -4.03 -6.14
CA VAL A 142 1.87 -3.81 -7.15
C VAL A 142 3.21 -3.45 -6.50
N ALA A 143 3.19 -2.63 -5.44
CA ALA A 143 4.40 -2.30 -4.71
C ALA A 143 5.07 -3.53 -4.06
N TYR A 144 4.28 -4.49 -3.55
CA TYR A 144 4.80 -5.77 -3.04
C TYR A 144 5.38 -6.66 -4.14
N ILE A 145 4.74 -6.72 -5.31
CA ILE A 145 5.31 -7.44 -6.47
C ILE A 145 6.66 -6.84 -6.82
N ASN A 146 6.75 -5.50 -6.90
CA ASN A 146 8.01 -4.83 -7.19
C ASN A 146 9.05 -5.11 -6.11
N LEU A 147 8.70 -5.01 -4.82
CA LEU A 147 9.60 -5.35 -3.72
C LEU A 147 10.11 -6.79 -3.79
N SER A 148 9.27 -7.73 -4.19
CA SER A 148 9.65 -9.14 -4.34
C SER A 148 10.58 -9.40 -5.51
N SER A 149 10.55 -8.55 -6.53
CA SER A 149 11.35 -8.64 -7.75
C SER A 149 12.71 -7.94 -7.63
N ILE A 150 12.91 -7.14 -6.59
CA ILE A 150 14.18 -6.44 -6.32
C ILE A 150 15.25 -7.44 -5.88
N ASP A 151 16.43 -7.31 -6.47
CA ASP A 151 17.59 -8.11 -6.08
C ASP A 151 17.83 -8.03 -4.56
N PRO A 152 18.08 -9.15 -3.89
CA PRO A 152 18.36 -9.16 -2.45
C PRO A 152 19.51 -8.24 -2.01
N SER A 153 20.46 -7.97 -2.90
CA SER A 153 21.62 -7.11 -2.65
C SER A 153 21.30 -5.60 -2.74
N ALA A 154 20.20 -5.22 -3.42
CA ALA A 154 19.85 -3.81 -3.65
C ALA A 154 19.19 -3.14 -2.44
N LEU A 155 18.62 -3.90 -1.52
CA LEU A 155 18.06 -3.44 -0.26
C LEU A 155 18.62 -4.27 0.89
N SER A 156 19.13 -3.62 1.92
CA SER A 156 19.53 -4.27 3.15
C SER A 156 18.34 -4.98 3.81
N GLU A 157 18.58 -6.01 4.59
CA GLU A 157 17.55 -6.78 5.28
C GLU A 157 16.68 -5.88 6.17
N LYS A 158 17.31 -4.92 6.86
CA LYS A 158 16.62 -3.92 7.66
C LYS A 158 15.67 -3.06 6.82
N SER A 159 16.15 -2.53 5.70
CA SER A 159 15.34 -1.69 4.80
C SER A 159 14.19 -2.49 4.18
N ARG A 160 14.41 -3.75 3.86
CA ARG A 160 13.37 -4.64 3.34
C ARG A 160 12.24 -4.85 4.36
N VAL A 161 12.58 -5.06 5.64
CA VAL A 161 11.58 -5.17 6.71
C VAL A 161 10.84 -3.84 6.91
N ILE A 162 11.55 -2.72 6.94
CA ILE A 162 10.92 -1.38 7.03
C ILE A 162 9.93 -1.19 5.88
N MET A 163 10.34 -1.47 4.65
CA MET A 163 9.47 -1.34 3.48
C MET A 163 8.27 -2.28 3.53
N LEU A 164 8.44 -3.50 4.03
CA LEU A 164 7.34 -4.44 4.22
C LEU A 164 6.23 -3.83 5.09
N TYR A 165 6.59 -3.22 6.22
CA TYR A 165 5.62 -2.55 7.11
C TYR A 165 5.06 -1.27 6.48
N ALA A 166 5.91 -0.48 5.83
CA ALA A 166 5.49 0.76 5.19
C ALA A 166 4.49 0.54 4.05
N LEU A 167 4.62 -0.55 3.32
CA LEU A 167 3.71 -0.90 2.23
C LEU A 167 2.38 -1.49 2.72
N CYS A 168 2.30 -2.00 3.94
CA CYS A 168 1.12 -2.69 4.46
C CYS A 168 -0.08 -1.76 4.75
N GLY A 169 0.15 -0.48 5.04
CA GLY A 169 -0.95 0.44 5.33
C GLY A 169 -1.77 0.77 4.07
N PHE A 170 -3.10 0.77 4.18
CA PHE A 170 -3.97 1.22 3.09
C PHE A 170 -3.83 2.75 2.92
N ALA A 171 -3.10 3.17 1.91
CA ALA A 171 -2.92 4.57 1.54
C ALA A 171 -2.64 4.64 0.05
N ASN A 172 -3.69 4.69 -0.72
CA ASN A 172 -3.70 4.92 -2.16
C ASN A 172 -4.69 6.04 -2.50
N LEU A 173 -4.51 6.64 -3.67
CA LEU A 173 -5.39 7.69 -4.19
C LEU A 173 -6.78 7.13 -4.53
#